data_5e0dc8f04e53abb9ae275432ded1a7ef
#
_entry.id   5e0dc8f04e53abb9ae275432ded1a7ef
#
_cell.length_a   1.000
_cell.length_b   1.000
_cell.length_c   1.000
_cell.angle_alpha   90.00
_cell.angle_beta   90.00
_cell.angle_gamma   90.00
#
_symmetry.space_group_name_H-M   'P 1'
#
loop_
_entity.id
_entity.type
_entity.pdbx_description
1 polymer ?
#
loop_
_entity_poly.entity_id
_entity_poly.type
_entity_poly.pdbx_seq_one_letter_code
_entity_poly.pdbx_strand_id
1 'polypeptide(L)'
;MELNSEKISQNYEGILQDIKKYSPYPEKVKILFVSKYLGIEEQEALINMGYNYFGENRAQVYRDKLERFFGEKYENLVWDFIGRLQKNKIKYIITNVNLIHSIDSFDLLSEINKKAIENNRIVNGLIQINVSKEESKTGIYIEDFQKESEKYFSMSNVKIKGFMTMAPLDAEEDEIEGYFSKMYNLKKEYEKKYNYCSELSMGMSNDYIEALKNGATILR
;
A
#
# COMPACT_ATOMS: atom_id res chain seq x y z
N MET A 1 -11.15 -7.89 21.47
CA MET A 1 -11.57 -9.13 20.73
C MET A 1 -10.42 -10.11 20.84
N GLU A 2 -10.65 -11.34 21.33
CA GLU A 2 -9.56 -12.31 21.42
C GLU A 2 -9.18 -12.79 20.01
N LEU A 3 -7.93 -12.63 19.60
CA LEU A 3 -7.45 -13.07 18.29
C LEU A 3 -7.34 -14.61 18.29
N ASN A 4 -7.95 -15.25 17.30
CA ASN A 4 -7.73 -16.67 17.07
C ASN A 4 -6.43 -16.87 16.27
N SER A 5 -5.33 -17.05 16.99
CA SER A 5 -3.98 -17.20 16.43
C SER A 5 -3.86 -18.37 15.44
N GLU A 6 -4.52 -19.49 15.74
CA GLU A 6 -4.50 -20.67 14.86
C GLU A 6 -5.17 -20.37 13.52
N LYS A 7 -6.34 -19.74 13.53
CA LYS A 7 -7.05 -19.34 12.32
C LYS A 7 -6.27 -18.31 11.50
N ILE A 8 -5.59 -17.36 12.17
CA ILE A 8 -4.75 -16.37 11.50
C ILE A 8 -3.60 -17.06 10.77
N SER A 9 -2.90 -18.00 11.45
CA SER A 9 -1.81 -18.76 10.85
C SER A 9 -2.28 -19.61 9.67
N GLN A 10 -3.41 -20.31 9.80
CA GLN A 10 -4.00 -21.09 8.70
C GLN A 10 -4.36 -20.22 7.49
N ASN A 11 -4.98 -19.06 7.72
CA ASN A 11 -5.30 -18.13 6.64
C ASN A 11 -4.04 -17.59 5.96
N TYR A 12 -3.02 -17.23 6.75
CA TYR A 12 -1.76 -16.74 6.22
C TYR A 12 -1.06 -17.79 5.35
N GLU A 13 -0.98 -19.03 5.81
CA GLU A 13 -0.43 -20.15 5.04
C GLU A 13 -1.22 -20.42 3.75
N GLY A 14 -2.55 -20.32 3.81
CA GLY A 14 -3.41 -20.42 2.62
C GLY A 14 -3.07 -19.35 1.59
N ILE A 15 -2.93 -18.09 2.01
CA ILE A 15 -2.54 -16.99 1.11
C ILE A 15 -1.14 -17.23 0.53
N LEU A 16 -0.18 -17.76 1.30
CA LEU A 16 1.16 -18.10 0.79
C LEU A 16 1.10 -19.21 -0.29
N GLN A 17 0.20 -20.19 -0.15
CA GLN A 17 -0.02 -21.20 -1.18
C GLN A 17 -0.64 -20.59 -2.44
N ASP A 18 -1.62 -19.71 -2.29
CA ASP A 18 -2.23 -19.02 -3.40
C ASP A 18 -1.25 -18.08 -4.14
N ILE A 19 -0.37 -17.40 -3.41
CA ILE A 19 0.72 -16.61 -4.00
C ILE A 19 1.58 -17.50 -4.92
N LYS A 20 2.01 -18.66 -4.43
CA LYS A 20 2.82 -19.60 -5.22
C LYS A 20 2.08 -20.14 -6.44
N LYS A 21 0.76 -20.31 -6.34
CA LYS A 21 -0.08 -20.90 -7.39
C LYS A 21 -0.46 -19.88 -8.48
N TYR A 22 -0.78 -18.65 -8.10
CA TYR A 22 -1.44 -17.69 -8.99
C TYR A 22 -0.53 -16.53 -9.41
N SER A 23 0.49 -16.17 -8.61
CA SER A 23 1.35 -15.04 -8.96
C SER A 23 2.41 -15.44 -10.01
N PRO A 24 2.60 -14.61 -11.06
CA PRO A 24 3.73 -14.78 -11.98
C PRO A 24 5.10 -14.44 -11.34
N TYR A 25 5.09 -13.79 -10.16
CA TYR A 25 6.30 -13.35 -9.43
C TYR A 25 6.13 -13.59 -7.92
N PRO A 26 5.95 -14.86 -7.47
CA PRO A 26 5.60 -15.16 -6.07
C PRO A 26 6.63 -14.62 -5.07
N GLU A 27 7.90 -14.55 -5.44
CA GLU A 27 8.99 -14.05 -4.60
C GLU A 27 8.93 -12.53 -4.34
N LYS A 28 8.12 -11.79 -5.11
CA LYS A 28 7.95 -10.34 -4.95
C LYS A 28 6.73 -9.95 -4.13
N VAL A 29 5.84 -10.91 -3.86
CA VAL A 29 4.57 -10.62 -3.20
C VAL A 29 4.76 -10.53 -1.70
N LYS A 30 4.27 -9.43 -1.12
CA LYS A 30 4.24 -9.17 0.32
C LYS A 30 2.80 -9.16 0.79
N ILE A 31 2.54 -9.72 1.97
CA ILE A 31 1.24 -9.67 2.64
C ILE A 31 1.32 -8.58 3.70
N LEU A 32 0.57 -7.51 3.52
CA LEU A 32 0.46 -6.41 4.47
C LEU A 32 -0.72 -6.66 5.41
N PHE A 33 -0.44 -6.82 6.70
CA PHE A 33 -1.48 -6.95 7.71
C PHE A 33 -2.17 -5.60 7.95
N VAL A 34 -3.42 -5.50 7.53
CA VAL A 34 -4.24 -4.29 7.72
C VAL A 34 -4.75 -4.24 9.15
N SER A 35 -4.11 -3.42 9.97
CA SER A 35 -4.33 -3.37 11.43
C SER A 35 -5.26 -2.25 11.92
N LYS A 36 -6.01 -1.64 11.01
CA LYS A 36 -6.88 -0.46 11.27
C LYS A 36 -7.95 -0.64 12.35
N TYR A 37 -8.31 -1.87 12.66
CA TYR A 37 -9.32 -2.19 13.68
C TYR A 37 -8.72 -2.84 14.93
N LEU A 38 -7.41 -3.08 14.96
CA LEU A 38 -6.74 -3.72 16.07
C LEU A 38 -6.32 -2.71 17.13
N GLY A 39 -6.59 -3.04 18.38
CA GLY A 39 -5.99 -2.39 19.54
C GLY A 39 -4.50 -2.74 19.71
N ILE A 40 -3.90 -2.21 20.75
CA ILE A 40 -2.47 -2.44 21.04
C ILE A 40 -2.21 -3.91 21.39
N GLU A 41 -3.08 -4.53 22.17
CA GLU A 41 -2.92 -5.93 22.62
C GLU A 41 -3.00 -6.92 21.44
N GLU A 42 -3.98 -6.73 20.55
CA GLU A 42 -4.12 -7.54 19.35
C GLU A 42 -2.94 -7.31 18.39
N GLN A 43 -2.47 -6.07 18.28
CA GLN A 43 -1.29 -5.77 17.47
C GLN A 43 -0.04 -6.47 18.02
N GLU A 44 0.17 -6.42 19.35
CA GLU A 44 1.30 -7.10 20.00
C GLU A 44 1.22 -8.62 19.86
N ALA A 45 0.02 -9.19 19.89
CA ALA A 45 -0.17 -10.62 19.65
C ALA A 45 0.29 -11.03 18.24
N LEU A 46 -0.06 -10.25 17.19
CA LEU A 46 0.43 -10.51 15.83
C LEU A 46 1.95 -10.38 15.73
N ILE A 47 2.55 -9.39 16.38
CA ILE A 47 4.00 -9.22 16.42
C ILE A 47 4.67 -10.43 17.08
N ASN A 48 4.12 -10.93 18.19
CA ASN A 48 4.64 -12.10 18.89
C ASN A 48 4.47 -13.41 18.07
N MET A 49 3.53 -13.45 17.12
CA MET A 49 3.41 -14.54 16.13
C MET A 49 4.46 -14.41 14.99
N GLY A 50 5.29 -13.37 14.98
CA GLY A 50 6.33 -13.15 13.98
C GLY A 50 5.92 -12.30 12.79
N TYR A 51 4.71 -11.75 12.77
CA TYR A 51 4.29 -10.84 11.69
C TYR A 51 4.87 -9.45 11.94
N ASN A 52 5.44 -8.85 10.92
CA ASN A 52 6.18 -7.59 11.05
C ASN A 52 5.84 -6.52 10.02
N TYR A 53 4.89 -6.77 9.10
CA TYR A 53 4.53 -5.82 8.04
C TYR A 53 3.07 -5.39 8.17
N PHE A 54 2.84 -4.14 8.57
CA PHE A 54 1.54 -3.62 8.96
C PHE A 54 1.12 -2.38 8.18
N GLY A 55 -0.20 -2.22 8.00
CA GLY A 55 -0.79 -1.05 7.36
C GLY A 55 -1.86 -0.39 8.20
N GLU A 56 -1.74 0.93 8.35
CA GLU A 56 -2.70 1.77 9.06
C GLU A 56 -3.38 2.80 8.14
N ASN A 57 -4.65 3.10 8.43
CA ASN A 57 -5.43 4.03 7.63
C ASN A 57 -5.72 5.38 8.32
N ARG A 58 -5.39 5.54 9.59
CA ARG A 58 -5.56 6.77 10.37
C ARG A 58 -4.22 7.26 10.89
N ALA A 59 -3.81 8.46 10.48
CA ALA A 59 -2.47 8.97 10.77
C ALA A 59 -2.17 9.14 12.28
N GLN A 60 -3.18 9.48 13.09
CA GLN A 60 -2.99 9.55 14.54
C GLN A 60 -2.80 8.15 15.15
N VAL A 61 -3.63 7.18 14.75
CA VAL A 61 -3.50 5.77 15.21
C VAL A 61 -2.14 5.20 14.79
N TYR A 62 -1.71 5.53 13.56
CA TYR A 62 -0.39 5.18 13.05
C TYR A 62 0.71 5.69 14.00
N ARG A 63 0.69 6.98 14.34
CA ARG A 63 1.65 7.58 15.28
C ARG A 63 1.61 6.90 16.65
N ASP A 64 0.42 6.73 17.23
CA ASP A 64 0.24 6.18 18.58
C ASP A 64 0.77 4.73 18.66
N LYS A 65 0.57 3.94 17.60
CA LYS A 65 1.14 2.59 17.50
C LYS A 65 2.66 2.61 17.34
N LEU A 66 3.22 3.52 16.55
CA LEU A 66 4.67 3.65 16.43
C LEU A 66 5.33 4.04 17.75
N GLU A 67 4.72 4.98 18.51
CA GLU A 67 5.21 5.36 19.82
C GLU A 67 5.16 4.19 20.82
N ARG A 68 4.13 3.33 20.72
CA ARG A 68 3.98 2.15 21.58
C ARG A 68 4.95 1.03 21.22
N PHE A 69 5.18 0.81 19.91
CA PHE A 69 6.06 -0.23 19.38
C PHE A 69 7.41 0.36 18.94
N PHE A 70 8.09 1.02 19.88
CA PHE A 70 9.40 1.61 19.68
C PHE A 70 10.48 0.87 20.46
N GLY A 71 11.73 0.91 19.99
CA GLY A 71 12.90 0.30 20.62
C GLY A 71 13.36 -1.00 19.95
N GLU A 72 14.47 -1.55 20.44
CA GLU A 72 15.17 -2.68 19.83
C GLU A 72 14.28 -3.91 19.53
N LYS A 73 13.36 -4.22 20.43
CA LYS A 73 12.39 -5.33 20.23
C LYS A 73 11.56 -5.20 18.95
N TYR A 74 11.36 -3.97 18.47
CA TYR A 74 10.41 -3.64 17.41
C TYR A 74 11.07 -3.04 16.15
N GLU A 75 12.39 -3.03 16.09
CA GLU A 75 13.15 -2.43 14.98
C GLU A 75 12.88 -3.07 13.60
N ASN A 76 12.45 -4.34 13.59
CA ASN A 76 12.09 -5.07 12.37
C ASN A 76 10.66 -4.81 11.90
N LEU A 77 9.87 -4.01 12.60
CA LEU A 77 8.50 -3.69 12.19
C LEU A 77 8.51 -2.71 11.02
N VAL A 78 7.75 -3.05 10.01
CA VAL A 78 7.55 -2.23 8.82
C VAL A 78 6.12 -1.71 8.81
N TRP A 79 5.97 -0.38 8.70
CA TRP A 79 4.68 0.27 8.75
C TRP A 79 4.41 1.08 7.49
N ASP A 80 3.33 0.74 6.79
CA ASP A 80 2.83 1.48 5.65
C ASP A 80 1.58 2.30 6.02
N PHE A 81 1.37 3.38 5.31
CA PHE A 81 0.14 4.15 5.42
C PHE A 81 -0.75 3.89 4.21
N ILE A 82 -1.93 3.34 4.45
CA ILE A 82 -2.86 2.88 3.40
C ILE A 82 -4.18 3.65 3.35
N GLY A 83 -4.38 4.62 4.26
CA GLY A 83 -5.61 5.42 4.32
C GLY A 83 -5.54 6.69 3.49
N ARG A 84 -6.68 7.38 3.33
CA ARG A 84 -6.71 8.71 2.71
C ARG A 84 -5.89 9.70 3.55
N LEU A 85 -4.84 10.25 2.97
CA LEU A 85 -3.94 11.15 3.67
C LEU A 85 -4.36 12.61 3.46
N GLN A 86 -4.72 13.27 4.55
CA GLN A 86 -4.94 14.72 4.54
C GLN A 86 -3.61 15.46 4.77
N LYS A 87 -3.41 16.61 4.11
CA LYS A 87 -2.16 17.39 4.21
C LYS A 87 -1.76 17.73 5.65
N ASN A 88 -2.71 18.13 6.49
CA ASN A 88 -2.47 18.45 7.91
C ASN A 88 -2.11 17.24 8.78
N LYS A 89 -2.25 16.02 8.25
CA LYS A 89 -1.93 14.75 8.92
C LYS A 89 -0.58 14.16 8.51
N ILE A 90 0.05 14.67 7.46
CA ILE A 90 1.36 14.20 6.98
C ILE A 90 2.39 14.19 8.12
N LYS A 91 2.38 15.21 8.98
CA LYS A 91 3.30 15.34 10.12
C LYS A 91 3.31 14.14 11.09
N TYR A 92 2.25 13.35 11.14
CA TYR A 92 2.14 12.19 12.03
C TYR A 92 2.81 10.92 11.47
N ILE A 93 3.07 10.87 10.17
CA ILE A 93 3.60 9.68 9.51
C ILE A 93 4.97 9.91 8.87
N ILE A 94 5.31 11.14 8.52
CA ILE A 94 6.42 11.48 7.64
C ILE A 94 7.78 11.00 8.15
N THR A 95 7.96 10.94 9.48
CA THR A 95 9.24 10.57 10.10
C THR A 95 9.55 9.08 10.02
N ASN A 96 8.55 8.20 9.96
CA ASN A 96 8.76 6.76 10.12
C ASN A 96 8.06 5.90 9.05
N VAL A 97 7.22 6.50 8.19
CA VAL A 97 6.50 5.72 7.17
C VAL A 97 7.48 5.03 6.21
N ASN A 98 7.24 3.74 5.97
CA ASN A 98 7.98 2.97 4.98
C ASN A 98 7.43 3.26 3.57
N LEU A 99 6.10 3.21 3.39
CA LEU A 99 5.45 3.45 2.11
C LEU A 99 4.07 4.12 2.32
N ILE A 100 3.79 5.17 1.56
CA ILE A 100 2.48 5.81 1.49
C ILE A 100 1.75 5.30 0.25
N HIS A 101 0.64 4.57 0.41
CA HIS A 101 -0.09 3.96 -0.71
C HIS A 101 -1.08 4.90 -1.41
N SER A 102 -1.43 6.01 -0.80
CA SER A 102 -2.61 6.82 -1.11
C SER A 102 -2.29 8.21 -1.65
N ILE A 103 -1.29 8.33 -2.51
CA ILE A 103 -0.99 9.61 -3.17
C ILE A 103 -1.98 9.79 -4.33
N ASP A 104 -3.07 10.50 -4.08
CA ASP A 104 -4.23 10.65 -4.97
C ASP A 104 -4.25 11.98 -5.76
N SER A 105 -3.23 12.82 -5.60
CA SER A 105 -3.11 14.09 -6.32
C SER A 105 -1.68 14.62 -6.32
N PHE A 106 -1.35 15.45 -7.32
CA PHE A 106 -0.06 16.15 -7.35
C PHE A 106 0.10 17.14 -6.18
N ASP A 107 -0.98 17.75 -5.76
CA ASP A 107 -1.03 18.68 -4.64
C ASP A 107 -0.69 17.99 -3.31
N LEU A 108 -1.20 16.77 -3.08
CA LEU A 108 -0.80 15.97 -1.92
C LEU A 108 0.67 15.54 -2.01
N LEU A 109 1.11 15.08 -3.18
CA LEU A 109 2.52 14.70 -3.41
C LEU A 109 3.48 15.84 -3.11
N SER A 110 3.15 17.06 -3.58
CA SER A 110 3.95 18.25 -3.35
C SER A 110 4.08 18.58 -1.86
N GLU A 111 3.00 18.44 -1.09
CA GLU A 111 3.05 18.68 0.35
C GLU A 111 3.82 17.58 1.08
N ILE A 112 3.70 16.30 0.66
CA ILE A 112 4.53 15.22 1.19
C ILE A 112 6.01 15.50 0.92
N ASN A 113 6.35 15.91 -0.31
CA ASN A 113 7.73 16.25 -0.67
C ASN A 113 8.29 17.39 0.19
N LYS A 114 7.52 18.46 0.38
CA LYS A 114 7.88 19.57 1.27
C LYS A 114 8.15 19.09 2.70
N LYS A 115 7.24 18.27 3.26
CA LYS A 115 7.42 17.70 4.61
C LYS A 115 8.59 16.72 4.71
N ALA A 116 8.87 15.98 3.65
CA ALA A 116 10.03 15.11 3.58
C ALA A 116 11.35 15.91 3.60
N ILE A 117 11.42 17.04 2.86
CA ILE A 117 12.55 17.97 2.90
C ILE A 117 12.74 18.54 4.32
N GLU A 118 11.67 19.06 4.94
CA GLU A 118 11.71 19.61 6.31
C GLU A 118 12.22 18.60 7.35
N ASN A 119 12.03 17.30 7.10
CA ASN A 119 12.46 16.21 7.99
C ASN A 119 13.75 15.49 7.52
N ASN A 120 14.46 16.00 6.49
CA ASN A 120 15.66 15.41 5.92
C ASN A 120 15.47 13.92 5.54
N ARG A 121 14.32 13.56 4.97
CA ARG A 121 13.99 12.19 4.57
C ARG A 121 13.72 12.06 3.07
N ILE A 122 13.96 10.87 2.54
CA ILE A 122 13.37 10.41 1.27
C ILE A 122 12.24 9.44 1.64
N VAL A 123 11.04 9.74 1.18
CA VAL A 123 9.82 8.96 1.47
C VAL A 123 9.42 8.17 0.24
N ASN A 124 9.04 6.91 0.41
CA ASN A 124 8.48 6.12 -0.68
C ASN A 124 6.96 6.33 -0.77
N GLY A 125 6.45 6.38 -2.00
CA GLY A 125 5.03 6.54 -2.25
C GLY A 125 4.53 5.72 -3.44
N LEU A 126 3.24 5.39 -3.43
CA LEU A 126 2.52 4.84 -4.56
C LEU A 126 1.48 5.86 -5.04
N ILE A 127 1.33 5.99 -6.34
CA ILE A 127 0.24 6.77 -6.92
C ILE A 127 -1.04 5.96 -6.84
N GLN A 128 -2.05 6.52 -6.19
CA GLN A 128 -3.37 5.90 -6.14
C GLN A 128 -4.13 6.21 -7.43
N ILE A 129 -4.46 5.14 -8.16
CA ILE A 129 -5.20 5.21 -9.43
C ILE A 129 -6.66 4.82 -9.19
N ASN A 130 -7.58 5.66 -9.66
CA ASN A 130 -8.99 5.33 -9.78
C ASN A 130 -9.23 4.61 -11.11
N VAL A 131 -9.07 3.30 -11.10
CA VAL A 131 -9.13 2.47 -12.31
C VAL A 131 -10.54 2.27 -12.84
N SER A 132 -11.55 2.30 -11.95
CA SER A 132 -12.97 2.12 -12.30
C SER A 132 -13.63 3.41 -12.81
N LYS A 133 -13.00 4.57 -12.58
CA LYS A 133 -13.53 5.91 -12.91
C LYS A 133 -14.82 6.30 -12.18
N GLU A 134 -15.12 5.64 -11.06
CA GLU A 134 -16.22 6.04 -10.20
C GLU A 134 -15.91 7.38 -9.50
N GLU A 135 -16.79 8.36 -9.63
CA GLU A 135 -16.61 9.69 -9.02
C GLU A 135 -16.55 9.66 -7.48
N SER A 136 -17.17 8.66 -6.87
CA SER A 136 -17.17 8.46 -5.41
C SER A 136 -15.84 7.99 -4.85
N LYS A 137 -14.93 7.47 -5.70
CA LYS A 137 -13.62 6.93 -5.29
C LYS A 137 -12.51 7.93 -5.46
N THR A 138 -11.57 7.89 -4.53
CA THR A 138 -10.33 8.68 -4.61
C THR A 138 -9.32 8.03 -5.54
N GLY A 139 -8.43 8.84 -6.08
CA GLY A 139 -7.38 8.41 -7.01
C GLY A 139 -7.39 9.21 -8.29
N ILE A 140 -6.28 9.18 -9.00
CA ILE A 140 -6.07 9.88 -10.28
C ILE A 140 -6.52 8.95 -11.40
N TYR A 141 -7.19 9.46 -12.42
CA TYR A 141 -7.45 8.68 -13.62
C TYR A 141 -6.15 8.39 -14.37
N ILE A 142 -6.06 7.21 -14.99
CA ILE A 142 -4.82 6.79 -15.70
C ILE A 142 -4.42 7.83 -16.72
N GLU A 143 -5.36 8.31 -17.51
CA GLU A 143 -5.12 9.26 -18.61
C GLU A 143 -4.59 10.61 -18.09
N ASP A 144 -5.10 11.07 -16.94
CA ASP A 144 -4.67 12.34 -16.35
C ASP A 144 -3.29 12.21 -15.69
N PHE A 145 -3.02 11.08 -15.05
CA PHE A 145 -1.68 10.77 -14.57
C PHE A 145 -0.66 10.71 -15.70
N GLN A 146 -0.97 10.01 -16.80
CA GLN A 146 -0.04 9.85 -17.94
C GLN A 146 0.32 11.17 -18.61
N LYS A 147 -0.64 12.12 -18.73
CA LYS A 147 -0.39 13.46 -19.31
C LYS A 147 0.68 14.24 -18.56
N GLU A 148 0.78 14.05 -17.26
CA GLU A 148 1.63 14.86 -16.38
C GLU A 148 2.61 14.03 -15.54
N SER A 149 2.82 12.77 -15.91
CA SER A 149 3.54 11.79 -15.08
C SER A 149 4.96 12.23 -14.69
N GLU A 150 5.67 12.94 -15.56
CA GLU A 150 7.05 13.39 -15.29
C GLU A 150 7.15 14.26 -14.03
N LYS A 151 6.15 15.09 -13.76
CA LYS A 151 6.16 15.92 -12.55
C LYS A 151 6.08 15.11 -11.26
N TYR A 152 5.42 13.92 -11.29
CA TYR A 152 5.34 13.03 -10.13
C TYR A 152 6.69 12.36 -9.83
N PHE A 153 7.45 12.03 -10.87
CA PHE A 153 8.75 11.39 -10.73
C PHE A 153 9.91 12.38 -10.53
N SER A 154 9.67 13.69 -10.68
CA SER A 154 10.68 14.74 -10.49
C SER A 154 10.84 15.21 -9.05
N MET A 155 10.06 14.68 -8.08
CA MET A 155 10.14 15.06 -6.68
C MET A 155 11.49 14.69 -6.07
N SER A 156 12.12 15.65 -5.37
CA SER A 156 13.46 15.46 -4.80
C SER A 156 13.48 14.51 -3.61
N ASN A 157 12.42 14.51 -2.80
CA ASN A 157 12.37 13.78 -1.53
C ASN A 157 11.20 12.80 -1.43
N VAL A 158 10.49 12.56 -2.55
CA VAL A 158 9.53 11.45 -2.66
C VAL A 158 9.91 10.56 -3.83
N LYS A 159 10.05 9.28 -3.56
CA LYS A 159 10.35 8.27 -4.58
C LYS A 159 9.08 7.47 -4.89
N ILE A 160 8.55 7.63 -6.10
CA ILE A 160 7.36 6.88 -6.54
C ILE A 160 7.77 5.44 -6.88
N LYS A 161 7.38 4.51 -6.01
CA LYS A 161 7.75 3.09 -6.09
C LYS A 161 6.80 2.26 -6.95
N GLY A 162 5.67 2.84 -7.38
CA GLY A 162 4.66 2.16 -8.17
C GLY A 162 3.27 2.72 -7.97
N PHE A 163 2.28 1.85 -8.03
CA PHE A 163 0.87 2.22 -8.05
C PHE A 163 0.05 1.46 -7.03
N MET A 164 -1.07 2.06 -6.64
CA MET A 164 -2.09 1.42 -5.80
C MET A 164 -3.46 1.60 -6.42
N THR A 165 -4.30 0.59 -6.31
CA THR A 165 -5.73 0.68 -6.64
C THR A 165 -6.60 -0.17 -5.73
N MET A 166 -7.89 0.09 -5.78
CA MET A 166 -8.96 -0.72 -5.18
C MET A 166 -10.03 -0.94 -6.23
N ALA A 167 -10.39 -2.19 -6.48
CA ALA A 167 -11.54 -2.52 -7.32
C ALA A 167 -12.87 -2.11 -6.63
N PRO A 168 -13.97 -1.90 -7.36
CA PRO A 168 -15.30 -1.77 -6.80
C PRO A 168 -15.69 -3.01 -5.99
N LEU A 169 -16.43 -2.81 -4.89
CA LEU A 169 -16.84 -3.91 -4.02
C LEU A 169 -17.88 -4.83 -4.67
N ASP A 170 -18.64 -4.27 -5.60
CA ASP A 170 -19.76 -4.88 -6.33
C ASP A 170 -19.38 -5.26 -7.79
N ALA A 171 -18.10 -5.16 -8.15
CA ALA A 171 -17.64 -5.56 -9.48
C ALA A 171 -17.59 -7.08 -9.61
N GLU A 172 -17.97 -7.56 -10.79
CA GLU A 172 -17.84 -8.96 -11.17
C GLU A 172 -16.37 -9.35 -11.42
N GLU A 173 -16.07 -10.65 -11.33
CA GLU A 173 -14.69 -11.18 -11.44
C GLU A 173 -13.98 -10.71 -12.72
N ASP A 174 -14.66 -10.76 -13.87
CA ASP A 174 -14.11 -10.32 -15.16
C ASP A 174 -13.79 -8.82 -15.19
N GLU A 175 -14.59 -7.99 -14.52
CA GLU A 175 -14.35 -6.56 -14.41
C GLU A 175 -13.13 -6.29 -13.52
N ILE A 176 -13.03 -6.99 -12.37
CA ILE A 176 -11.89 -6.90 -11.45
C ILE A 176 -10.60 -7.28 -12.17
N GLU A 177 -10.62 -8.39 -12.91
CA GLU A 177 -9.47 -8.82 -13.71
C GLU A 177 -9.08 -7.77 -14.76
N GLY A 178 -10.06 -7.16 -15.43
CA GLY A 178 -9.86 -6.05 -16.35
C GLY A 178 -9.23 -4.82 -15.71
N TYR A 179 -9.65 -4.45 -14.49
CA TYR A 179 -9.05 -3.35 -13.74
C TYR A 179 -7.60 -3.64 -13.33
N PHE A 180 -7.34 -4.82 -12.81
CA PHE A 180 -5.99 -5.20 -12.37
C PHE A 180 -5.03 -5.38 -13.53
N SER A 181 -5.50 -5.86 -14.69
CA SER A 181 -4.72 -5.93 -15.91
C SER A 181 -4.29 -4.54 -16.41
N LYS A 182 -5.18 -3.54 -16.37
CA LYS A 182 -4.82 -2.13 -16.67
C LYS A 182 -3.72 -1.61 -15.75
N MET A 183 -3.81 -1.93 -14.46
CA MET A 183 -2.82 -1.53 -13.46
C MET A 183 -1.46 -2.20 -13.69
N TYR A 184 -1.46 -3.48 -14.05
CA TYR A 184 -0.24 -4.20 -14.41
C TYR A 184 0.44 -3.59 -15.63
N ASN A 185 -0.33 -3.26 -16.67
CA ASN A 185 0.21 -2.62 -17.87
C ASN A 185 0.79 -1.24 -17.57
N LEU A 186 0.09 -0.42 -16.78
CA LEU A 186 0.59 0.87 -16.32
C LEU A 186 1.91 0.70 -15.56
N LYS A 187 1.97 -0.21 -14.59
CA LYS A 187 3.19 -0.52 -13.84
C LYS A 187 4.33 -0.93 -14.77
N LYS A 188 4.07 -1.80 -15.74
CA LYS A 188 5.08 -2.25 -16.72
C LYS A 188 5.62 -1.13 -17.60
N GLU A 189 4.78 -0.18 -17.99
CA GLU A 189 5.19 1.01 -18.74
C GLU A 189 6.19 1.85 -17.94
N TYR A 190 5.84 2.15 -16.66
CA TYR A 190 6.67 3.02 -15.82
C TYR A 190 7.90 2.32 -15.24
N GLU A 191 7.86 1.01 -15.01
CA GLU A 191 9.01 0.22 -14.61
C GLU A 191 10.15 0.26 -15.67
N LYS A 192 9.81 0.38 -16.96
CA LYS A 192 10.80 0.55 -18.04
C LYS A 192 11.49 1.90 -18.00
N LYS A 193 10.79 2.96 -17.60
CA LYS A 193 11.34 4.32 -17.47
C LYS A 193 12.09 4.51 -16.14
N TYR A 194 11.55 3.92 -15.08
CA TYR A 194 12.00 4.08 -13.70
C TYR A 194 12.10 2.70 -13.07
N ASN A 195 13.27 2.07 -13.14
CA ASN A 195 13.52 0.69 -12.70
C ASN A 195 13.13 0.39 -11.24
N TYR A 196 12.95 1.43 -10.43
CA TYR A 196 12.50 1.36 -9.04
C TYR A 196 10.98 1.47 -8.88
N CYS A 197 10.22 1.74 -9.95
CA CYS A 197 8.77 1.82 -9.97
C CYS A 197 8.17 0.42 -10.22
N SER A 198 8.34 -0.49 -9.26
CA SER A 198 8.06 -1.92 -9.43
C SER A 198 6.93 -2.44 -8.53
N GLU A 199 6.43 -1.62 -7.59
CA GLU A 199 5.39 -2.05 -6.66
C GLU A 199 3.99 -1.88 -7.25
N LEU A 200 3.12 -2.84 -6.95
CA LEU A 200 1.71 -2.83 -7.33
C LEU A 200 0.87 -3.29 -6.15
N SER A 201 0.31 -2.32 -5.42
CA SER A 201 -0.52 -2.55 -4.25
C SER A 201 -1.98 -2.66 -4.67
N MET A 202 -2.49 -3.87 -4.75
CA MET A 202 -3.88 -4.20 -5.08
C MET A 202 -4.21 -5.59 -4.56
N GLY A 203 -5.49 -5.89 -4.41
CA GLY A 203 -5.96 -7.14 -3.83
C GLY A 203 -6.26 -7.01 -2.33
N MET A 204 -7.48 -7.29 -1.98
CA MET A 204 -8.03 -7.41 -0.64
C MET A 204 -8.66 -8.80 -0.48
N SER A 205 -9.31 -9.07 0.65
CA SER A 205 -9.83 -10.40 0.97
C SER A 205 -10.71 -11.04 -0.12
N ASN A 206 -11.42 -10.23 -0.91
CA ASN A 206 -12.38 -10.74 -1.89
C ASN A 206 -11.84 -10.79 -3.34
N ASP A 207 -10.68 -10.16 -3.62
CA ASP A 207 -10.17 -9.96 -4.98
C ASP A 207 -8.65 -10.18 -5.11
N TYR A 208 -8.02 -10.78 -4.07
CA TYR A 208 -6.56 -10.97 -4.07
C TYR A 208 -6.09 -12.03 -5.08
N ILE A 209 -6.92 -12.99 -5.44
CA ILE A 209 -6.57 -14.02 -6.45
C ILE A 209 -6.40 -13.34 -7.82
N GLU A 210 -7.36 -12.50 -8.22
CA GLU A 210 -7.32 -11.73 -9.48
C GLU A 210 -6.14 -10.75 -9.47
N ALA A 211 -5.86 -10.14 -8.30
CA ALA A 211 -4.69 -9.29 -8.11
C ALA A 211 -3.37 -10.07 -8.30
N LEU A 212 -3.27 -11.27 -7.74
CA LEU A 212 -2.10 -12.15 -7.91
C LEU A 212 -1.88 -12.52 -9.38
N LYS A 213 -2.93 -12.97 -10.08
CA LYS A 213 -2.86 -13.30 -11.52
C LYS A 213 -2.34 -12.11 -12.34
N ASN A 214 -2.65 -10.89 -11.92
CA ASN A 214 -2.26 -9.64 -12.55
C ASN A 214 -1.02 -8.98 -11.92
N GLY A 215 -0.17 -9.73 -11.22
CA GLY A 215 1.16 -9.31 -10.81
C GLY A 215 1.19 -8.30 -9.65
N ALA A 216 0.22 -8.37 -8.72
CA ALA A 216 0.29 -7.66 -7.45
C ALA A 216 1.59 -7.99 -6.69
N THR A 217 2.20 -6.98 -6.08
CA THR A 217 3.39 -7.14 -5.23
C THR A 217 3.09 -6.90 -3.75
N ILE A 218 1.97 -6.23 -3.45
CA ILE A 218 1.50 -6.00 -2.08
C ILE A 218 0.01 -6.32 -2.02
N LEU A 219 -0.35 -7.36 -1.27
CA LEU A 219 -1.72 -7.69 -0.88
C LEU A 219 -2.06 -7.03 0.46
N ARG A 220 -3.36 -6.62 0.62
CA ARG A 220 -3.81 -5.91 1.83
C ARG A 220 -4.99 -6.58 2.50
#